data_97264bcd4fbb837e40711e9a68eb8f16
#
_entry.id   97264bcd4fbb837e40711e9a68eb8f16
#
_cell.length_a   1.000
_cell.length_b   1.000
_cell.length_c   1.000
_cell.angle_alpha   90.00
_cell.angle_beta   90.00
_cell.angle_gamma   90.00
#
_symmetry.space_group_name_H-M   'P 1'
#
loop_
_entity.id
_entity.type
_entity.pdbx_description
1 polymer ?
#
loop_
_entity_poly.entity_id
_entity_poly.type
_entity_poly.pdbx_seq_one_letter_code
_entity_poly.pdbx_strand_id
1 'polypeptide(L)'
;MRVGLEKIGAHPCAATLDIATLCEARGLDPANFRGRLLCEQRSVMSPFEDVVTLAVNAARPMLTDDDRRAIRLLIVATESAPDQEKPVSSWVHHYLDLDPRCRNFEVKHACYGATGAMQLAAGWLLSGLEPGAKALIVNADHALLHLEGAQEPVLGAGAVALLVSAAPRIVEFDLGWNGVYAHEVADIFRPAPGLETGDADESLLSYLDAVEATYDAYVAKVGGPVDFERFFAANVYHVPFGGLAQRAHLRLARRELGLTKAEAEAHWARKSSASLTYNRRTGGVYGAATFYALAGLIEHSPALQAGDRVGIYSYGSGSCAEFYSVRLCEGAREAVAAARIPALLDERRALTMAEYEACERAIHAAICARDHETPLDLVPGLYDSHYRGRGRLVFRGTRNHFRSYEWS
;
A
#
# COMPACT_ATOMS: atom_id res chain seq x y z
N MET A 1 26.09 7.51 -5.84
CA MET A 1 25.13 6.80 -6.74
C MET A 1 23.73 7.26 -6.36
N ARG A 2 22.88 7.59 -7.33
CA ARG A 2 21.47 7.89 -7.09
C ARG A 2 20.71 6.58 -7.01
N VAL A 3 19.74 6.48 -6.11
CA VAL A 3 18.81 5.33 -6.05
C VAL A 3 17.43 5.86 -5.68
N GLY A 4 16.39 5.33 -6.30
CA GLY A 4 15.02 5.73 -5.99
C GLY A 4 13.99 4.99 -6.83
N LEU A 5 12.76 5.47 -6.79
CA LEU A 5 11.65 4.90 -7.58
C LEU A 5 11.75 5.33 -9.04
N GLU A 6 11.81 4.33 -9.93
CA GLU A 6 11.76 4.52 -11.37
C GLU A 6 10.33 4.41 -11.91
N LYS A 7 9.56 3.42 -11.44
CA LYS A 7 8.17 3.18 -11.85
C LYS A 7 7.32 2.76 -10.66
N ILE A 8 6.04 3.00 -10.78
CA ILE A 8 4.99 2.51 -9.89
C ILE A 8 3.88 1.85 -10.70
N GLY A 9 3.32 0.77 -10.16
CA GLY A 9 2.13 0.10 -10.67
C GLY A 9 1.13 -0.12 -9.54
N ALA A 10 -0.14 -0.27 -9.87
CA ALA A 10 -1.19 -0.46 -8.89
C ALA A 10 -2.29 -1.40 -9.38
N HIS A 11 -2.91 -2.10 -8.46
CA HIS A 11 -4.14 -2.86 -8.70
C HIS A 11 -5.07 -2.73 -7.48
N PRO A 12 -6.09 -1.85 -7.56
CA PRO A 12 -7.00 -1.58 -6.44
C PRO A 12 -8.21 -2.52 -6.39
N CYS A 13 -8.08 -3.80 -6.85
CA CYS A 13 -9.16 -4.73 -7.12
C CYS A 13 -10.14 -4.24 -8.20
N ALA A 14 -10.99 -5.15 -8.71
CA ALA A 14 -11.97 -4.82 -9.74
C ALA A 14 -13.31 -4.31 -9.17
N ALA A 15 -13.54 -4.50 -7.88
CA ALA A 15 -14.77 -4.13 -7.20
C ALA A 15 -14.55 -3.10 -6.09
N THR A 16 -15.61 -2.36 -5.79
CA THR A 16 -15.63 -1.34 -4.73
C THR A 16 -16.97 -1.31 -4.02
N LEU A 17 -16.96 -0.91 -2.75
CA LEU A 17 -18.16 -0.62 -1.98
C LEU A 17 -18.14 0.83 -1.52
N ASP A 18 -19.22 1.56 -1.74
CA ASP A 18 -19.39 2.92 -1.21
C ASP A 18 -19.64 2.86 0.30
N ILE A 19 -18.96 3.74 1.05
CA ILE A 19 -19.05 3.77 2.51
C ILE A 19 -20.44 4.17 2.99
N ALA A 20 -21.20 5.00 2.24
CA ALA A 20 -22.57 5.31 2.63
C ALA A 20 -23.48 4.07 2.55
N THR A 21 -23.33 3.25 1.50
CA THR A 21 -24.06 1.98 1.36
C THR A 21 -23.76 1.02 2.53
N LEU A 22 -22.49 0.90 2.92
CA LEU A 22 -22.10 0.08 4.07
C LEU A 22 -22.65 0.65 5.38
N CYS A 23 -22.51 1.95 5.61
CA CYS A 23 -23.00 2.60 6.82
C CYS A 23 -24.51 2.45 6.98
N GLU A 24 -25.28 2.65 5.90
CA GLU A 24 -26.73 2.45 5.91
C GLU A 24 -27.10 1.02 6.33
N ALA A 25 -26.45 0.02 5.74
CA ALA A 25 -26.70 -1.39 6.05
C ALA A 25 -26.30 -1.78 7.49
N ARG A 26 -25.30 -1.10 8.08
CA ARG A 26 -24.80 -1.36 9.43
C ARG A 26 -25.36 -0.40 10.50
N GLY A 27 -26.24 0.52 10.14
CA GLY A 27 -26.78 1.52 11.07
C GLY A 27 -25.74 2.51 11.58
N LEU A 28 -24.70 2.81 10.78
CA LEU A 28 -23.63 3.74 11.09
C LEU A 28 -23.87 5.10 10.45
N ASP A 29 -23.24 6.15 11.00
CA ASP A 29 -23.34 7.50 10.42
C ASP A 29 -22.27 7.71 9.32
N PRO A 30 -22.67 7.80 8.03
CA PRO A 30 -21.73 8.00 6.93
C PRO A 30 -20.96 9.33 7.01
N ALA A 31 -21.50 10.36 7.65
CA ALA A 31 -20.82 11.65 7.81
C ALA A 31 -19.58 11.54 8.68
N ASN A 32 -19.59 10.67 9.70
CA ASN A 32 -18.43 10.39 10.53
C ASN A 32 -17.29 9.76 9.71
N PHE A 33 -17.59 8.81 8.82
CA PHE A 33 -16.59 8.14 7.99
C PHE A 33 -16.00 9.07 6.92
N ARG A 34 -16.82 9.89 6.29
CA ARG A 34 -16.37 10.89 5.31
C ARG A 34 -15.62 12.04 5.96
N GLY A 35 -16.09 12.54 7.10
CA GLY A 35 -15.54 13.74 7.76
C GLY A 35 -14.36 13.46 8.68
N ARG A 36 -14.42 12.42 9.51
CA ARG A 36 -13.40 12.12 10.52
C ARG A 36 -12.42 11.02 10.10
N LEU A 37 -12.91 9.97 9.44
CA LEU A 37 -12.08 8.86 8.99
C LEU A 37 -11.56 9.08 7.58
N LEU A 38 -12.11 10.03 6.84
CA LEU A 38 -11.71 10.41 5.48
C LEU A 38 -11.73 9.21 4.54
N CYS A 39 -12.79 8.41 4.61
CA CYS A 39 -13.04 7.23 3.79
C CYS A 39 -14.33 7.42 3.00
N GLU A 40 -14.29 7.17 1.69
CA GLU A 40 -15.42 7.36 0.76
C GLU A 40 -15.85 6.02 0.15
N GLN A 41 -14.88 5.19 -0.21
CA GLN A 41 -15.04 3.87 -0.79
C GLN A 41 -14.02 2.92 -0.18
N ARG A 42 -14.27 1.64 -0.30
CA ARG A 42 -13.29 0.59 -0.05
C ARG A 42 -13.14 -0.32 -1.26
N SER A 43 -11.94 -0.76 -1.53
CA SER A 43 -11.68 -1.84 -2.50
C SER A 43 -12.17 -3.15 -1.93
N VAL A 44 -12.82 -3.95 -2.76
CA VAL A 44 -13.32 -5.28 -2.40
C VAL A 44 -12.65 -6.31 -3.31
N MET A 45 -11.99 -7.28 -2.71
CA MET A 45 -11.40 -8.41 -3.42
C MET A 45 -12.51 -9.35 -3.92
N SER A 46 -12.43 -9.75 -5.17
CA SER A 46 -13.35 -10.73 -5.76
C SER A 46 -12.85 -12.15 -5.47
N PRO A 47 -13.71 -13.21 -5.48
CA PRO A 47 -13.26 -14.58 -5.20
C PRO A 47 -12.17 -15.12 -6.12
N PHE A 48 -12.06 -14.57 -7.34
CA PHE A 48 -11.03 -14.92 -8.33
C PHE A 48 -9.77 -14.04 -8.24
N GLU A 49 -9.70 -13.19 -7.23
CA GLU A 49 -8.50 -12.44 -6.83
C GLU A 49 -7.93 -13.02 -5.54
N ASP A 50 -6.63 -12.95 -5.38
CA ASP A 50 -5.89 -13.17 -4.16
C ASP A 50 -4.60 -12.34 -4.18
N VAL A 51 -3.79 -12.40 -3.13
CA VAL A 51 -2.58 -11.57 -3.06
C VAL A 51 -1.58 -11.87 -4.18
N VAL A 52 -1.55 -13.08 -4.73
CA VAL A 52 -0.70 -13.43 -5.88
C VAL A 52 -1.20 -12.70 -7.13
N THR A 53 -2.50 -12.79 -7.40
CA THR A 53 -3.11 -12.12 -8.57
C THR A 53 -3.05 -10.61 -8.46
N LEU A 54 -3.30 -10.04 -7.27
CA LEU A 54 -3.16 -8.61 -6.99
C LEU A 54 -1.73 -8.14 -7.27
N ALA A 55 -0.72 -8.87 -6.75
CA ALA A 55 0.69 -8.55 -6.92
C ALA A 55 1.12 -8.57 -8.39
N VAL A 56 0.76 -9.63 -9.13
CA VAL A 56 1.10 -9.77 -10.55
C VAL A 56 0.39 -8.74 -11.40
N ASN A 57 -0.90 -8.49 -11.15
CA ASN A 57 -1.70 -7.54 -11.90
C ASN A 57 -1.30 -6.07 -11.64
N ALA A 58 -0.71 -5.77 -10.47
CA ALA A 58 -0.10 -4.47 -10.20
C ALA A 58 1.25 -4.29 -10.91
N ALA A 59 2.09 -5.33 -10.93
CA ALA A 59 3.46 -5.23 -11.44
C ALA A 59 3.54 -5.37 -12.97
N ARG A 60 2.83 -6.35 -13.55
CA ARG A 60 2.96 -6.72 -14.97
C ARG A 60 2.78 -5.54 -15.94
N PRO A 61 1.76 -4.65 -15.80
CA PRO A 61 1.52 -3.57 -16.76
C PRO A 61 2.63 -2.52 -16.84
N MET A 62 3.40 -2.34 -15.76
CA MET A 62 4.46 -1.33 -15.72
C MET A 62 5.81 -1.83 -16.24
N LEU A 63 5.99 -3.16 -16.36
CA LEU A 63 7.28 -3.77 -16.69
C LEU A 63 7.44 -3.95 -18.21
N THR A 64 8.54 -3.45 -18.74
CA THR A 64 9.02 -3.78 -20.08
C THR A 64 9.87 -5.06 -20.05
N ASP A 65 10.19 -5.61 -21.21
CA ASP A 65 11.10 -6.78 -21.30
C ASP A 65 12.51 -6.44 -20.80
N ASP A 66 12.95 -5.18 -21.00
CA ASP A 66 14.23 -4.71 -20.44
C ASP A 66 14.20 -4.66 -18.92
N ASP A 67 13.08 -4.22 -18.32
CA ASP A 67 12.92 -4.25 -16.88
C ASP A 67 12.99 -5.68 -16.35
N ARG A 68 12.24 -6.63 -16.95
CA ARG A 68 12.27 -8.05 -16.55
C ARG A 68 13.69 -8.63 -16.59
N ARG A 69 14.45 -8.30 -17.64
CA ARG A 69 15.85 -8.73 -17.77
C ARG A 69 16.78 -8.07 -16.73
N ALA A 70 16.49 -6.84 -16.32
CA ALA A 70 17.32 -6.10 -15.36
C ALA A 70 16.96 -6.39 -13.89
N ILE A 71 15.73 -6.87 -13.60
CA ILE A 71 15.33 -7.21 -12.22
C ILE A 71 16.14 -8.42 -11.74
N ARG A 72 16.91 -8.21 -10.66
CA ARG A 72 17.75 -9.22 -9.99
C ARG A 72 17.36 -9.45 -8.53
N LEU A 73 16.43 -8.62 -8.04
CA LEU A 73 15.89 -8.72 -6.70
C LEU A 73 14.39 -8.48 -6.77
N LEU A 74 13.60 -9.44 -6.28
CA LEU A 74 12.17 -9.32 -6.07
C LEU A 74 11.89 -9.50 -4.57
N ILE A 75 11.20 -8.53 -3.95
CA ILE A 75 10.73 -8.65 -2.58
C ILE A 75 9.22 -8.43 -2.59
N VAL A 76 8.47 -9.39 -2.07
CA VAL A 76 7.03 -9.23 -1.85
C VAL A 76 6.78 -9.01 -0.37
N ALA A 77 6.09 -7.93 -0.04
CA ALA A 77 5.65 -7.63 1.32
C ALA A 77 4.16 -7.96 1.42
N THR A 78 3.79 -8.82 2.35
CA THR A 78 2.39 -9.22 2.56
C THR A 78 2.15 -9.81 3.94
N GLU A 79 0.99 -9.53 4.50
CA GLU A 79 0.42 -10.20 5.69
C GLU A 79 -0.65 -11.22 5.33
N SER A 80 -0.95 -11.34 4.03
CA SER A 80 -2.08 -12.11 3.52
C SER A 80 -1.64 -13.33 2.69
N ALA A 81 -0.40 -13.84 2.96
CA ALA A 81 0.14 -14.99 2.26
C ALA A 81 -0.79 -16.21 2.38
N PRO A 82 -1.09 -16.89 1.27
CA PRO A 82 -1.95 -18.07 1.29
C PRO A 82 -1.24 -19.34 1.78
N ASP A 83 0.06 -19.29 2.01
CA ASP A 83 0.92 -20.38 2.43
C ASP A 83 1.88 -19.89 3.52
N GLN A 84 2.16 -20.72 4.52
CA GLN A 84 2.99 -20.34 5.67
C GLN A 84 4.49 -20.57 5.42
N GLU A 85 4.86 -21.29 4.35
CA GLU A 85 6.24 -21.64 4.02
C GLU A 85 6.62 -21.19 2.60
N LYS A 86 5.79 -21.49 1.59
CA LYS A 86 6.02 -21.05 0.21
C LYS A 86 5.73 -19.56 0.04
N PRO A 87 6.75 -18.73 -0.25
CA PRO A 87 6.55 -17.29 -0.35
C PRO A 87 5.76 -16.89 -1.59
N VAL A 88 4.91 -15.86 -1.47
CA VAL A 88 4.17 -15.25 -2.59
C VAL A 88 5.13 -14.78 -3.69
N SER A 89 6.35 -14.36 -3.33
CA SER A 89 7.37 -13.94 -4.29
C SER A 89 7.72 -15.02 -5.32
N SER A 90 7.62 -16.29 -4.99
CA SER A 90 7.90 -17.37 -5.94
C SER A 90 6.83 -17.50 -7.04
N TRP A 91 5.55 -17.26 -6.71
CA TRP A 91 4.49 -17.17 -7.73
C TRP A 91 4.63 -15.91 -8.55
N VAL A 92 4.86 -14.76 -7.91
CA VAL A 92 5.05 -13.47 -8.60
C VAL A 92 6.23 -13.54 -9.56
N HIS A 93 7.36 -14.12 -9.14
CA HIS A 93 8.53 -14.37 -10.00
C HIS A 93 8.15 -15.15 -11.26
N HIS A 94 7.41 -16.26 -11.09
CA HIS A 94 6.98 -17.12 -12.17
C HIS A 94 6.03 -16.39 -13.15
N TYR A 95 4.96 -15.76 -12.64
CA TYR A 95 3.94 -15.13 -13.49
C TYR A 95 4.38 -13.79 -14.11
N LEU A 96 5.45 -13.17 -13.61
CA LEU A 96 6.09 -12.02 -14.26
C LEU A 96 7.18 -12.43 -15.26
N ASP A 97 7.46 -13.72 -15.41
CA ASP A 97 8.51 -14.26 -16.28
C ASP A 97 9.88 -13.60 -16.01
N LEU A 98 10.28 -13.57 -14.73
CA LEU A 98 11.57 -13.01 -14.34
C LEU A 98 12.69 -14.03 -14.55
N ASP A 99 13.91 -13.50 -14.78
CA ASP A 99 15.12 -14.33 -14.96
C ASP A 99 15.30 -15.29 -13.77
N PRO A 100 15.56 -16.60 -13.99
CA PRO A 100 15.81 -17.56 -12.91
C PRO A 100 16.93 -17.16 -11.93
N ARG A 101 17.82 -16.25 -12.33
CA ARG A 101 18.87 -15.68 -11.48
C ARG A 101 18.37 -14.51 -10.62
N CYS A 102 17.10 -14.10 -10.74
CA CYS A 102 16.51 -13.10 -9.87
C CYS A 102 16.29 -13.69 -8.47
N ARG A 103 16.94 -13.13 -7.46
CA ARG A 103 16.70 -13.49 -6.06
C ARG A 103 15.32 -13.02 -5.66
N ASN A 104 14.52 -13.90 -5.05
CA ASN A 104 13.21 -13.54 -4.56
C ASN A 104 12.98 -14.04 -3.13
N PHE A 105 12.25 -13.25 -2.34
CA PHE A 105 11.80 -13.63 -1.00
C PHE A 105 10.60 -12.76 -0.58
N GLU A 106 9.95 -13.19 0.48
CA GLU A 106 8.84 -12.49 1.11
C GLU A 106 9.29 -11.85 2.41
N VAL A 107 8.74 -10.69 2.72
CA VAL A 107 8.92 -10.02 4.01
C VAL A 107 7.58 -9.80 4.70
N LYS A 108 7.59 -9.96 6.01
CA LYS A 108 6.46 -9.79 6.89
C LYS A 108 6.80 -8.75 7.95
N HIS A 109 6.11 -7.65 7.96
CA HIS A 109 6.08 -6.66 9.05
C HIS A 109 4.90 -5.71 8.88
N ALA A 110 3.68 -6.26 8.87
CA ALA A 110 2.46 -5.49 8.71
C ALA A 110 2.60 -4.37 7.65
N CYS A 111 2.13 -3.17 7.95
CA CYS A 111 2.16 -2.07 6.99
C CYS A 111 3.55 -1.49 6.70
N TYR A 112 4.58 -1.80 7.51
CA TYR A 112 5.96 -1.35 7.28
C TYR A 112 6.70 -2.21 6.25
N GLY A 113 6.25 -3.44 5.98
CA GLY A 113 6.96 -4.42 5.16
C GLY A 113 7.47 -3.89 3.82
N ALA A 114 6.64 -3.13 3.09
CA ALA A 114 7.04 -2.56 1.80
C ALA A 114 8.12 -1.47 1.93
N THR A 115 8.05 -0.63 2.97
CA THR A 115 9.08 0.38 3.25
C THR A 115 10.40 -0.29 3.63
N GLY A 116 10.36 -1.29 4.53
CA GLY A 116 11.55 -2.07 4.89
C GLY A 116 12.17 -2.76 3.69
N ALA A 117 11.35 -3.38 2.82
CA ALA A 117 11.80 -3.98 1.56
C ALA A 117 12.48 -2.97 0.63
N MET A 118 11.91 -1.77 0.52
CA MET A 118 12.48 -0.69 -0.30
C MET A 118 13.83 -0.22 0.23
N GLN A 119 13.99 -0.06 1.55
CA GLN A 119 15.27 0.30 2.18
C GLN A 119 16.33 -0.77 1.97
N LEU A 120 15.97 -2.06 2.12
CA LEU A 120 16.88 -3.18 1.83
C LEU A 120 17.28 -3.21 0.36
N ALA A 121 16.35 -3.01 -0.57
CA ALA A 121 16.63 -2.95 -2.00
C ALA A 121 17.54 -1.77 -2.36
N ALA A 122 17.33 -0.59 -1.76
CA ALA A 122 18.22 0.55 -1.97
C ALA A 122 19.65 0.28 -1.50
N GLY A 123 19.80 -0.30 -0.30
CA GLY A 123 21.11 -0.72 0.22
C GLY A 123 21.79 -1.77 -0.67
N TRP A 124 21.04 -2.75 -1.17
CA TRP A 124 21.54 -3.77 -2.07
C TRP A 124 22.00 -3.18 -3.42
N LEU A 125 21.22 -2.27 -4.01
CA LEU A 125 21.61 -1.58 -5.25
C LEU A 125 22.87 -0.73 -5.05
N LEU A 126 22.97 -0.04 -3.91
CA LEU A 126 24.15 0.77 -3.56
C LEU A 126 25.42 -0.07 -3.34
N SER A 127 25.28 -1.34 -2.94
CA SER A 127 26.44 -2.24 -2.78
C SER A 127 27.20 -2.49 -4.09
N GLY A 128 26.53 -2.26 -5.24
CA GLY A 128 27.13 -2.48 -6.57
C GLY A 128 27.40 -3.94 -6.90
N LEU A 129 26.88 -4.90 -6.12
CA LEU A 129 27.08 -6.34 -6.35
C LEU A 129 26.64 -6.80 -7.73
N GLU A 130 25.61 -6.19 -8.28
CA GLU A 130 25.11 -6.47 -9.64
C GLU A 130 24.91 -5.15 -10.41
N PRO A 131 25.93 -4.68 -11.17
CA PRO A 131 25.84 -3.43 -11.92
C PRO A 131 24.69 -3.43 -12.92
N GLY A 132 23.91 -2.35 -12.93
CA GLY A 132 22.74 -2.19 -13.83
C GLY A 132 21.48 -2.95 -13.39
N ALA A 133 21.55 -3.68 -12.28
CA ALA A 133 20.38 -4.37 -11.72
C ALA A 133 19.28 -3.39 -11.27
N LYS A 134 18.06 -3.89 -11.30
CA LYS A 134 16.89 -3.27 -10.70
C LYS A 134 16.31 -4.16 -9.61
N ALA A 135 15.59 -3.56 -8.68
CA ALA A 135 14.82 -4.27 -7.66
C ALA A 135 13.32 -4.00 -7.84
N LEU A 136 12.52 -5.05 -7.77
CA LEU A 136 11.07 -4.97 -7.78
C LEU A 136 10.54 -5.26 -6.37
N ILE A 137 9.83 -4.32 -5.79
CA ILE A 137 9.12 -4.47 -4.53
C ILE A 137 7.63 -4.50 -4.83
N VAL A 138 6.91 -5.47 -4.31
CA VAL A 138 5.46 -5.55 -4.44
C VAL A 138 4.85 -5.67 -3.05
N ASN A 139 3.90 -4.82 -2.74
CA ASN A 139 3.03 -5.00 -1.58
C ASN A 139 1.63 -5.33 -2.05
N ALA A 140 1.09 -6.45 -1.60
CA ALA A 140 -0.25 -6.92 -1.93
C ALA A 140 -0.90 -7.49 -0.69
N ASP A 141 -2.07 -6.97 -0.33
CA ASP A 141 -2.79 -7.39 0.86
C ASP A 141 -4.30 -7.35 0.69
N HIS A 142 -4.94 -8.21 1.45
CA HIS A 142 -6.36 -8.19 1.75
C HIS A 142 -6.53 -8.14 3.27
N ALA A 143 -7.13 -7.06 3.76
CA ALA A 143 -7.44 -6.97 5.17
C ALA A 143 -8.55 -7.97 5.52
N LEU A 144 -8.24 -8.92 6.41
CA LEU A 144 -9.22 -9.90 6.87
C LEU A 144 -10.26 -9.18 7.74
N LEU A 145 -11.49 -9.22 7.27
CA LEU A 145 -12.59 -8.54 7.90
C LEU A 145 -13.47 -9.53 8.65
N HIS A 146 -13.86 -9.12 9.84
CA HIS A 146 -15.08 -9.63 10.42
C HIS A 146 -16.23 -8.77 9.91
N LEU A 147 -17.14 -9.34 9.13
CA LEU A 147 -18.37 -8.67 8.73
C LEU A 147 -19.06 -8.13 9.99
N GLU A 148 -19.54 -6.88 9.89
CA GLU A 148 -20.13 -6.13 11.02
C GLU A 148 -19.12 -5.69 12.10
N GLY A 149 -17.83 -5.96 11.91
CA GLY A 149 -16.77 -5.49 12.80
C GLY A 149 -16.52 -3.98 12.70
N ALA A 150 -16.02 -3.37 13.79
CA ALA A 150 -15.79 -1.93 13.87
C ALA A 150 -14.81 -1.39 12.79
N GLN A 151 -13.93 -2.23 12.29
CA GLN A 151 -12.93 -1.85 11.27
C GLN A 151 -13.44 -2.07 9.82
N GLU A 152 -14.57 -2.75 9.63
CA GLU A 152 -15.12 -3.08 8.31
C GLU A 152 -15.17 -1.86 7.35
N PRO A 153 -15.59 -0.66 7.79
CA PRO A 153 -15.71 0.50 6.89
C PRO A 153 -14.38 1.09 6.42
N VAL A 154 -13.26 0.83 7.11
CA VAL A 154 -11.99 1.51 6.82
C VAL A 154 -10.96 0.61 6.16
N LEU A 155 -11.14 -0.70 6.16
CA LEU A 155 -10.21 -1.66 5.57
C LEU A 155 -10.54 -1.95 4.10
N GLY A 156 -9.53 -2.40 3.33
CA GLY A 156 -9.66 -2.69 1.91
C GLY A 156 -8.72 -3.79 1.43
N ALA A 157 -8.57 -3.89 0.12
CA ALA A 157 -7.67 -4.81 -0.54
C ALA A 157 -7.00 -4.15 -1.75
N GLY A 158 -5.82 -4.60 -2.15
CA GLY A 158 -5.12 -4.10 -3.32
C GLY A 158 -3.63 -4.34 -3.30
N ALA A 159 -2.96 -3.87 -4.33
CA ALA A 159 -1.52 -3.98 -4.45
C ALA A 159 -0.88 -2.74 -5.07
N VAL A 160 0.39 -2.51 -4.71
CA VAL A 160 1.28 -1.57 -5.37
C VAL A 160 2.59 -2.28 -5.71
N ALA A 161 3.13 -2.02 -6.89
CA ALA A 161 4.43 -2.48 -7.33
C ALA A 161 5.37 -1.29 -7.55
N LEU A 162 6.61 -1.42 -7.10
CA LEU A 162 7.62 -0.36 -7.08
C LEU A 162 8.88 -0.87 -7.76
N LEU A 163 9.30 -0.24 -8.85
CA LEU A 163 10.58 -0.53 -9.49
C LEU A 163 11.62 0.45 -8.96
N VAL A 164 12.63 -0.07 -8.25
CA VAL A 164 13.73 0.71 -7.69
C VAL A 164 14.99 0.50 -8.53
N SER A 165 15.67 1.58 -8.86
CA SER A 165 16.88 1.54 -9.68
C SER A 165 17.84 2.69 -9.38
N ALA A 166 19.02 2.66 -10.04
CA ALA A 166 19.98 3.77 -10.05
C ALA A 166 19.60 4.93 -10.98
N ALA A 167 18.45 4.82 -11.68
CA ALA A 167 17.90 5.82 -12.59
C ALA A 167 16.48 6.22 -12.18
N PRO A 168 16.28 6.82 -10.99
CA PRO A 168 14.97 7.18 -10.50
C PRO A 168 14.29 8.20 -11.40
N ARG A 169 12.97 8.05 -11.59
CA ARG A 169 12.14 8.95 -12.40
C ARG A 169 10.98 9.55 -11.60
N ILE A 170 10.61 8.92 -10.48
CA ILE A 170 9.55 9.42 -9.62
C ILE A 170 10.16 10.16 -8.44
N VAL A 171 10.91 9.48 -7.61
CA VAL A 171 11.61 10.08 -6.47
C VAL A 171 13.01 9.47 -6.29
N GLU A 172 13.95 10.30 -5.89
CA GLU A 172 15.28 9.92 -5.41
C GLU A 172 15.27 9.86 -3.88
N PHE A 173 15.86 8.83 -3.29
CA PHE A 173 15.95 8.71 -1.83
C PHE A 173 17.03 9.62 -1.26
N ASP A 174 16.73 10.36 -0.19
CA ASP A 174 17.73 11.05 0.63
C ASP A 174 18.45 10.01 1.50
N LEU A 175 19.41 9.30 0.90
CA LEU A 175 20.09 8.16 1.51
C LEU A 175 20.77 8.51 2.84
N GLY A 176 20.53 7.68 3.86
CA GLY A 176 21.07 7.91 5.20
C GLY A 176 20.24 8.86 6.07
N TRP A 177 19.27 9.58 5.48
CA TRP A 177 18.34 10.43 6.21
C TRP A 177 17.04 9.67 6.52
N ASN A 178 17.09 8.90 7.59
CA ASN A 178 15.95 8.14 8.08
C ASN A 178 16.00 8.03 9.61
N GLY A 179 14.87 8.09 10.25
CA GLY A 179 14.71 7.81 11.66
C GLY A 179 13.86 6.57 11.85
N VAL A 180 14.34 5.61 12.60
CA VAL A 180 13.66 4.33 12.87
C VAL A 180 13.29 4.26 14.33
N TYR A 181 12.11 3.74 14.62
CA TYR A 181 11.66 3.42 15.98
C TYR A 181 10.92 2.09 15.97
N ALA A 182 11.32 1.20 16.86
CA ALA A 182 10.69 -0.11 17.00
C ALA A 182 10.53 -0.45 18.49
N HIS A 183 9.39 -1.03 18.83
CA HIS A 183 9.13 -1.58 20.15
C HIS A 183 8.15 -2.75 20.02
N GLU A 184 8.15 -3.67 20.97
CA GLU A 184 7.21 -4.77 20.99
C GLU A 184 5.84 -4.26 21.46
N VAL A 185 4.79 -4.55 20.66
CA VAL A 185 3.39 -4.22 20.95
C VAL A 185 2.46 -5.18 20.20
N ALA A 186 1.42 -5.64 20.85
CA ALA A 186 0.40 -6.50 20.23
C ALA A 186 -0.84 -5.66 19.83
N ASP A 187 -0.61 -4.60 19.03
CA ASP A 187 -1.65 -3.65 18.62
C ASP A 187 -2.62 -4.26 17.59
N ILE A 188 -2.12 -4.77 16.46
CA ILE A 188 -2.88 -5.55 15.46
C ILE A 188 -2.03 -6.74 15.06
N PHE A 189 -2.59 -7.94 15.12
CA PHE A 189 -1.88 -9.16 14.80
C PHE A 189 -2.81 -10.26 14.27
N ARG A 190 -2.24 -11.29 13.63
CA ARG A 190 -2.96 -12.37 12.98
C ARG A 190 -2.44 -13.73 13.48
N PRO A 191 -3.02 -14.27 14.56
CA PRO A 191 -2.55 -15.52 15.16
C PRO A 191 -2.86 -16.77 14.32
N ALA A 192 -3.79 -16.66 13.37
CA ALA A 192 -4.15 -17.72 12.44
C ALA A 192 -4.57 -17.13 11.08
N PRO A 193 -4.48 -17.88 9.97
CA PRO A 193 -4.75 -17.36 8.62
C PRO A 193 -6.11 -16.68 8.43
N GLY A 194 -7.13 -17.10 9.16
CA GLY A 194 -8.48 -16.54 9.08
C GLY A 194 -8.85 -15.57 10.22
N LEU A 195 -7.90 -15.18 11.07
CA LEU A 195 -8.18 -14.41 12.28
C LEU A 195 -7.23 -13.22 12.42
N GLU A 196 -7.74 -12.02 12.22
CA GLU A 196 -7.05 -10.78 12.58
C GLU A 196 -7.69 -10.17 13.83
N THR A 197 -6.90 -9.73 14.78
CA THR A 197 -7.35 -9.17 16.05
C THR A 197 -6.36 -8.12 16.56
N GLY A 198 -6.70 -7.45 17.65
CA GLY A 198 -5.85 -6.46 18.30
C GLY A 198 -6.65 -5.45 19.09
N ASP A 199 -5.96 -4.40 19.53
CA ASP A 199 -6.52 -3.28 20.28
C ASP A 199 -6.39 -1.98 19.46
N ALA A 200 -7.53 -1.37 19.13
CA ALA A 200 -7.57 -0.17 18.29
C ALA A 200 -7.00 1.08 18.99
N ASP A 201 -7.15 1.19 20.32
CA ASP A 201 -6.62 2.32 21.08
C ASP A 201 -5.10 2.18 21.24
N GLU A 202 -4.60 0.98 21.52
CA GLU A 202 -3.15 0.68 21.52
C GLU A 202 -2.53 0.96 20.16
N SER A 203 -3.17 0.53 19.07
CA SER A 203 -2.71 0.80 17.71
C SER A 203 -2.65 2.29 17.38
N LEU A 204 -3.66 3.06 17.81
CA LEU A 204 -3.67 4.52 17.65
C LEU A 204 -2.51 5.18 18.41
N LEU A 205 -2.30 4.81 19.67
CA LEU A 205 -1.25 5.39 20.52
C LEU A 205 0.13 5.03 19.98
N SER A 206 0.39 3.75 19.69
CA SER A 206 1.65 3.28 19.12
C SER A 206 2.01 4.00 17.82
N TYR A 207 1.04 4.17 16.93
CA TYR A 207 1.23 4.90 15.67
C TYR A 207 1.62 6.37 15.90
N LEU A 208 0.94 7.06 16.84
CA LEU A 208 1.17 8.47 17.11
C LEU A 208 2.46 8.73 17.90
N ASP A 209 2.86 7.83 18.79
CA ASP A 209 4.12 7.94 19.53
C ASP A 209 5.32 7.63 18.60
N ALA A 210 5.16 6.64 17.72
CA ALA A 210 6.19 6.29 16.75
C ALA A 210 6.44 7.40 15.72
N VAL A 211 5.43 8.21 15.32
CA VAL A 211 5.67 9.32 14.38
C VAL A 211 6.58 10.39 14.99
N GLU A 212 6.44 10.69 16.27
CA GLU A 212 7.32 11.65 16.95
C GLU A 212 8.73 11.09 17.13
N ALA A 213 8.85 9.86 17.63
CA ALA A 213 10.13 9.21 17.86
C ALA A 213 10.96 9.05 16.56
N THR A 214 10.30 8.64 15.46
CA THR A 214 10.96 8.51 14.16
C THR A 214 11.36 9.86 13.57
N TYR A 215 10.54 10.89 13.75
CA TYR A 215 10.88 12.23 13.29
C TYR A 215 12.08 12.80 14.06
N ASP A 216 12.13 12.64 15.39
CA ASP A 216 13.28 13.05 16.20
C ASP A 216 14.57 12.34 15.79
N ALA A 217 14.51 11.04 15.56
CA ALA A 217 15.63 10.26 15.06
C ALA A 217 16.07 10.69 13.65
N TYR A 218 15.12 11.07 12.79
CA TYR A 218 15.40 11.62 11.45
C TYR A 218 16.14 12.96 11.56
N VAL A 219 15.64 13.90 12.37
CA VAL A 219 16.26 15.21 12.59
C VAL A 219 17.70 15.06 13.11
N ALA A 220 17.91 14.15 14.05
CA ALA A 220 19.25 13.85 14.59
C ALA A 220 20.21 13.35 13.49
N LYS A 221 19.74 12.54 12.55
CA LYS A 221 20.56 12.03 11.44
C LYS A 221 20.84 13.06 10.34
N VAL A 222 19.93 13.99 10.10
CA VAL A 222 20.18 15.11 9.17
C VAL A 222 21.35 15.95 9.63
N GLY A 223 21.56 16.06 10.95
CA GLY A 223 22.74 16.73 11.54
C GLY A 223 22.75 18.26 11.37
N GLY A 224 21.61 18.85 11.02
CA GLY A 224 21.44 20.29 10.87
C GLY A 224 20.01 20.72 11.21
N PRO A 225 19.68 22.01 11.14
CA PRO A 225 18.34 22.48 11.45
C PRO A 225 17.32 21.96 10.43
N VAL A 226 16.26 21.32 10.91
CA VAL A 226 15.11 20.89 10.12
C VAL A 226 13.92 21.79 10.48
N ASP A 227 13.67 22.81 9.66
CA ASP A 227 12.47 23.63 9.75
C ASP A 227 11.32 22.86 9.09
N PHE A 228 10.38 22.35 9.87
CA PHE A 228 9.29 21.49 9.39
C PHE A 228 8.45 22.14 8.28
N GLU A 229 8.28 23.48 8.28
CA GLU A 229 7.56 24.21 7.24
C GLU A 229 8.34 24.29 5.92
N ARG A 230 9.67 24.53 5.99
CA ARG A 230 10.49 24.86 4.82
C ARG A 230 11.29 23.68 4.29
N PHE A 231 11.67 22.75 5.16
CA PHE A 231 12.52 21.62 4.80
C PHE A 231 11.77 20.60 3.93
N PHE A 232 10.46 20.44 4.19
CA PHE A 232 9.58 19.58 3.41
C PHE A 232 8.58 20.42 2.62
N ALA A 233 8.55 20.24 1.29
CA ALA A 233 7.49 20.81 0.45
C ALA A 233 6.12 20.19 0.78
N ALA A 234 6.13 18.90 1.11
CA ALA A 234 4.95 18.15 1.52
C ALA A 234 5.32 16.93 2.40
N ASN A 235 4.31 16.32 3.03
CA ASN A 235 4.49 15.11 3.83
C ASN A 235 3.45 14.04 3.47
N VAL A 236 3.89 12.78 3.50
CA VAL A 236 3.07 11.57 3.36
C VAL A 236 3.14 10.79 4.67
N TYR A 237 2.01 10.25 5.08
CA TYR A 237 1.91 9.39 6.25
C TYR A 237 1.31 8.05 5.83
N HIS A 238 1.72 6.97 6.48
CA HIS A 238 1.02 5.69 6.34
C HIS A 238 -0.47 5.86 6.66
N VAL A 239 -1.33 5.21 5.87
CA VAL A 239 -2.79 5.43 5.89
C VAL A 239 -3.52 4.13 6.25
N PRO A 240 -3.65 3.76 7.53
CA PRO A 240 -4.62 2.76 7.96
C PRO A 240 -6.04 3.23 7.63
N PHE A 241 -6.31 4.51 7.88
CA PHE A 241 -7.43 5.31 7.37
C PHE A 241 -7.01 6.79 7.34
N GLY A 242 -7.64 7.59 6.48
CA GLY A 242 -7.19 8.97 6.22
C GLY A 242 -7.14 9.86 7.46
N GLY A 243 -8.08 9.70 8.40
CA GLY A 243 -8.10 10.48 9.64
C GLY A 243 -6.91 10.22 10.57
N LEU A 244 -6.29 9.03 10.52
CA LEU A 244 -5.09 8.74 11.31
C LEU A 244 -3.86 9.43 10.72
N ALA A 245 -3.69 9.38 9.40
CA ALA A 245 -2.64 10.14 8.70
C ALA A 245 -2.74 11.66 8.97
N GLN A 246 -3.96 12.19 8.98
CA GLN A 246 -4.20 13.58 9.34
C GLN A 246 -3.76 13.87 10.78
N ARG A 247 -4.13 13.01 11.76
CA ARG A 247 -3.75 13.19 13.17
C ARG A 247 -2.23 13.20 13.36
N ALA A 248 -1.49 12.31 12.67
CA ALA A 248 -0.03 12.30 12.70
C ALA A 248 0.56 13.64 12.23
N HIS A 249 0.06 14.16 11.11
CA HIS A 249 0.50 15.46 10.61
C HIS A 249 0.20 16.59 11.58
N LEU A 250 -1.03 16.65 12.10
CA LEU A 250 -1.42 17.68 13.06
C LEU A 250 -0.56 17.63 14.32
N ARG A 251 -0.21 16.42 14.79
CA ARG A 251 0.64 16.23 15.97
C ARG A 251 2.04 16.81 15.73
N LEU A 252 2.71 16.46 14.63
CA LEU A 252 4.01 17.02 14.27
C LEU A 252 3.96 18.52 14.01
N ALA A 253 3.02 19.01 13.21
CA ALA A 253 2.92 20.44 12.89
C ALA A 253 2.69 21.31 14.12
N ARG A 254 1.87 20.86 15.05
CA ARG A 254 1.65 21.57 16.33
C ARG A 254 2.89 21.56 17.21
N ARG A 255 3.60 20.45 17.30
CA ARG A 255 4.82 20.33 18.08
C ARG A 255 5.96 21.19 17.52
N GLU A 256 6.20 21.08 16.23
CA GLU A 256 7.36 21.70 15.58
C GLU A 256 7.18 23.19 15.30
N LEU A 257 5.95 23.63 15.01
CA LEU A 257 5.66 24.99 14.58
C LEU A 257 4.85 25.80 15.63
N GLY A 258 4.46 25.18 16.75
CA GLY A 258 3.65 25.84 17.77
C GLY A 258 2.23 26.18 17.35
N LEU A 259 1.68 25.51 16.33
CA LEU A 259 0.39 25.85 15.73
C LEU A 259 -0.78 25.47 16.64
N THR A 260 -1.83 26.29 16.59
CA THR A 260 -3.15 25.91 17.09
C THR A 260 -3.72 24.75 16.24
N LYS A 261 -4.79 24.14 16.71
CA LYS A 261 -5.47 23.06 15.96
C LYS A 261 -5.91 23.53 14.57
N ALA A 262 -6.55 24.70 14.48
CA ALA A 262 -7.05 25.24 13.21
C ALA A 262 -5.93 25.57 12.23
N GLU A 263 -4.80 26.12 12.70
CA GLU A 263 -3.64 26.40 11.88
C GLU A 263 -2.97 25.09 11.39
N ALA A 264 -2.89 24.06 12.23
CA ALA A 264 -2.38 22.76 11.84
C ALA A 264 -3.29 22.06 10.81
N GLU A 265 -4.62 22.19 10.91
CA GLU A 265 -5.57 21.73 9.89
C GLU A 265 -5.38 22.47 8.55
N ALA A 266 -5.15 23.78 8.56
CA ALA A 266 -4.82 24.55 7.37
C ALA A 266 -3.45 24.15 6.79
N HIS A 267 -2.48 23.83 7.64
CA HIS A 267 -1.16 23.32 7.24
C HIS A 267 -1.30 21.94 6.56
N TRP A 268 -2.08 21.02 7.16
CA TRP A 268 -2.41 19.73 6.55
C TRP A 268 -3.04 19.89 5.16
N ALA A 269 -4.02 20.79 5.03
CA ALA A 269 -4.72 21.02 3.77
C ALA A 269 -3.74 21.44 2.64
N ARG A 270 -2.72 22.22 2.96
CA ARG A 270 -1.70 22.67 1.97
C ARG A 270 -0.65 21.59 1.67
N LYS A 271 -0.14 20.93 2.72
CA LYS A 271 1.10 20.13 2.65
C LYS A 271 0.86 18.63 2.41
N SER A 272 -0.33 18.11 2.76
CA SER A 272 -0.49 16.66 2.83
C SER A 272 -1.84 16.13 2.34
N SER A 273 -2.91 16.92 2.32
CA SER A 273 -4.26 16.42 2.05
C SER A 273 -4.41 15.74 0.68
N ALA A 274 -3.66 16.20 -0.33
CA ALA A 274 -3.64 15.59 -1.66
C ALA A 274 -3.15 14.13 -1.64
N SER A 275 -2.36 13.72 -0.64
CA SER A 275 -1.91 12.35 -0.47
C SER A 275 -3.06 11.36 -0.28
N LEU A 276 -4.19 11.80 0.25
CA LEU A 276 -5.33 10.93 0.49
C LEU A 276 -6.24 10.69 -0.71
N THR A 277 -5.96 11.30 -1.87
CA THR A 277 -6.85 11.23 -3.05
C THR A 277 -7.21 9.79 -3.42
N TYR A 278 -6.25 8.88 -3.38
CA TYR A 278 -6.51 7.48 -3.70
C TYR A 278 -6.96 6.67 -2.49
N ASN A 279 -6.36 6.93 -1.31
CA ASN A 279 -6.68 6.18 -0.09
C ASN A 279 -8.13 6.35 0.37
N ARG A 280 -8.75 7.50 0.12
CA ARG A 280 -10.20 7.70 0.36
C ARG A 280 -11.07 6.69 -0.37
N ARG A 281 -10.56 6.15 -1.49
CA ARG A 281 -11.27 5.27 -2.41
C ARG A 281 -10.85 3.80 -2.31
N THR A 282 -9.69 3.50 -1.70
CA THR A 282 -9.22 2.11 -1.55
C THR A 282 -9.51 1.53 -0.17
N GLY A 283 -9.63 2.37 0.85
CA GLY A 283 -9.54 1.95 2.24
C GLY A 283 -8.09 1.62 2.63
N GLY A 284 -7.89 1.08 3.82
CA GLY A 284 -6.59 0.64 4.34
C GLY A 284 -6.12 -0.63 3.62
N VAL A 285 -4.97 -0.55 2.94
CA VAL A 285 -4.36 -1.65 2.18
C VAL A 285 -2.93 -1.90 2.65
N TYR A 286 -2.73 -2.00 3.96
CA TYR A 286 -1.43 -2.24 4.58
C TYR A 286 -0.34 -1.29 4.04
N GLY A 287 0.88 -1.79 3.77
CA GLY A 287 1.99 -0.98 3.29
C GLY A 287 1.75 -0.30 1.94
N ALA A 288 0.91 -0.87 1.07
CA ALA A 288 0.54 -0.26 -0.20
C ALA A 288 -0.12 1.12 -0.01
N ALA A 289 -0.82 1.35 1.11
CA ALA A 289 -1.47 2.62 1.41
C ALA A 289 -0.48 3.81 1.45
N THR A 290 0.75 3.61 1.92
CA THR A 290 1.80 4.64 1.92
C THR A 290 2.19 5.06 0.50
N PHE A 291 2.24 4.12 -0.43
CA PHE A 291 2.65 4.39 -1.82
C PHE A 291 1.48 4.88 -2.69
N TYR A 292 0.24 4.47 -2.40
CA TYR A 292 -0.95 5.15 -2.92
C TYR A 292 -0.98 6.62 -2.48
N ALA A 293 -0.62 6.90 -1.21
CA ALA A 293 -0.56 8.26 -0.70
C ALA A 293 0.55 9.08 -1.37
N LEU A 294 1.74 8.50 -1.60
CA LEU A 294 2.82 9.16 -2.34
C LEU A 294 2.40 9.47 -3.78
N ALA A 295 1.81 8.50 -4.47
CA ALA A 295 1.33 8.68 -5.84
C ALA A 295 0.23 9.75 -5.91
N GLY A 296 -0.74 9.72 -4.99
CA GLY A 296 -1.81 10.71 -4.89
C GLY A 296 -1.27 12.12 -4.65
N LEU A 297 -0.30 12.25 -3.75
CA LEU A 297 0.37 13.55 -3.50
C LEU A 297 1.04 14.08 -4.76
N ILE A 298 1.85 13.27 -5.45
CA ILE A 298 2.61 13.68 -6.64
C ILE A 298 1.67 14.10 -7.77
N GLU A 299 0.61 13.36 -8.00
CA GLU A 299 -0.31 13.59 -9.12
C GLU A 299 -1.27 14.77 -8.84
N HIS A 300 -1.72 14.96 -7.60
CA HIS A 300 -2.78 15.91 -7.26
C HIS A 300 -2.33 17.15 -6.46
N SER A 301 -1.04 17.28 -6.11
CA SER A 301 -0.52 18.49 -5.49
C SER A 301 0.08 19.43 -6.55
N PRO A 302 -0.59 20.51 -6.96
CA PRO A 302 -0.10 21.40 -8.01
C PRO A 302 1.14 22.20 -7.58
N ALA A 303 1.36 22.32 -6.27
CA ALA A 303 2.48 23.09 -5.72
C ALA A 303 3.82 22.34 -5.78
N LEU A 304 3.81 21.00 -5.92
CA LEU A 304 5.02 20.21 -5.95
C LEU A 304 5.78 20.34 -7.27
N GLN A 305 7.10 20.54 -7.16
CA GLN A 305 8.02 20.70 -8.27
C GLN A 305 9.21 19.73 -8.16
N ALA A 306 9.91 19.54 -9.28
CA ALA A 306 11.15 18.76 -9.30
C ALA A 306 12.18 19.35 -8.31
N GLY A 307 12.86 18.48 -7.58
CA GLY A 307 13.80 18.84 -6.52
C GLY A 307 13.18 19.02 -5.13
N ASP A 308 11.86 19.16 -5.04
CA ASP A 308 11.15 19.29 -3.77
C ASP A 308 11.35 18.04 -2.91
N ARG A 309 11.53 18.27 -1.60
CA ARG A 309 11.65 17.18 -0.63
C ARG A 309 10.29 16.84 -0.05
N VAL A 310 9.98 15.56 -0.02
CA VAL A 310 8.78 15.01 0.62
C VAL A 310 9.21 14.16 1.80
N GLY A 311 8.69 14.47 3.00
CA GLY A 311 8.84 13.62 4.19
C GLY A 311 7.82 12.47 4.13
N ILE A 312 8.25 11.26 4.46
CA ILE A 312 7.40 10.08 4.44
C ILE A 312 7.49 9.34 5.78
N TYR A 313 6.36 9.13 6.41
CA TYR A 313 6.22 8.31 7.60
C TYR A 313 5.55 6.98 7.27
N SER A 314 6.21 5.88 7.61
CA SER A 314 5.70 4.51 7.51
C SER A 314 5.62 3.88 8.89
N TYR A 315 4.59 3.08 9.14
CA TYR A 315 4.37 2.36 10.39
C TYR A 315 3.81 0.98 10.08
N GLY A 316 4.25 0.00 10.82
CA GLY A 316 3.70 -1.35 10.83
C GLY A 316 3.51 -1.83 12.25
N SER A 317 2.32 -2.37 12.52
CA SER A 317 1.97 -2.98 13.81
C SER A 317 2.98 -4.04 14.23
N GLY A 318 3.23 -4.16 15.56
CA GLY A 318 4.19 -5.12 16.10
C GLY A 318 5.31 -4.58 17.00
N SER A 319 5.96 -3.40 16.81
CA SER A 319 5.85 -2.40 15.76
C SER A 319 7.23 -2.06 15.18
N CYS A 320 7.21 -1.56 13.97
CA CYS A 320 8.36 -0.86 13.39
C CYS A 320 7.86 0.35 12.61
N ALA A 321 8.54 1.47 12.78
CA ALA A 321 8.21 2.71 12.09
C ALA A 321 9.47 3.39 11.55
N GLU A 322 9.30 4.17 10.49
CA GLU A 322 10.39 4.92 9.88
C GLU A 322 9.87 6.24 9.31
N PHE A 323 10.57 7.32 9.63
CA PHE A 323 10.46 8.59 8.93
C PHE A 323 11.69 8.75 8.04
N TYR A 324 11.46 8.97 6.76
CA TYR A 324 12.52 9.19 5.77
C TYR A 324 12.09 10.27 4.77
N SER A 325 13.01 10.72 3.92
CA SER A 325 12.68 11.70 2.90
C SER A 325 13.14 11.29 1.51
N VAL A 326 12.46 11.87 0.53
CA VAL A 326 12.73 11.66 -0.88
C VAL A 326 12.71 13.01 -1.60
N ARG A 327 13.39 13.08 -2.76
CA ARG A 327 13.33 14.25 -3.64
C ARG A 327 12.58 13.90 -4.91
N LEU A 328 11.66 14.78 -5.29
CA LEU A 328 10.89 14.63 -6.52
C LEU A 328 11.80 14.73 -7.75
N CYS A 329 11.71 13.77 -8.66
CA CYS A 329 12.45 13.82 -9.92
C CYS A 329 11.74 14.72 -10.95
N GLU A 330 12.50 15.17 -11.96
CA GLU A 330 11.91 15.77 -13.15
C GLU A 330 11.04 14.71 -13.87
N GLY A 331 9.82 15.10 -14.30
CA GLY A 331 8.86 14.16 -14.92
C GLY A 331 8.19 13.17 -13.95
N ALA A 332 8.29 13.39 -12.64
CA ALA A 332 7.71 12.49 -11.64
C ALA A 332 6.19 12.33 -11.79
N ARG A 333 5.49 13.42 -12.12
CA ARG A 333 4.03 13.41 -12.29
C ARG A 333 3.62 12.55 -13.48
N GLU A 334 4.31 12.66 -14.61
CA GLU A 334 4.10 11.85 -15.80
C GLU A 334 4.43 10.38 -15.54
N ALA A 335 5.49 10.13 -14.78
CA ALA A 335 5.88 8.76 -14.42
C ALA A 335 4.85 8.08 -13.49
N VAL A 336 4.24 8.82 -12.55
CA VAL A 336 3.13 8.33 -11.72
C VAL A 336 1.85 8.17 -12.54
N ALA A 337 1.52 9.15 -13.39
CA ALA A 337 0.32 9.10 -14.25
C ALA A 337 0.30 7.89 -15.19
N ALA A 338 1.47 7.36 -15.57
CA ALA A 338 1.60 6.14 -16.38
C ALA A 338 0.97 4.91 -15.70
N ALA A 339 0.85 4.90 -14.37
CA ALA A 339 0.17 3.83 -13.62
C ALA A 339 -1.36 3.88 -13.76
N ARG A 340 -1.93 4.97 -14.29
CA ARG A 340 -3.36 5.16 -14.55
C ARG A 340 -4.25 4.89 -13.33
N ILE A 341 -3.78 5.21 -12.13
CA ILE A 341 -4.51 4.92 -10.88
C ILE A 341 -5.93 5.51 -10.88
N PRO A 342 -6.15 6.77 -11.31
CA PRO A 342 -7.51 7.32 -11.41
C PRO A 342 -8.44 6.44 -12.25
N ALA A 343 -8.01 6.05 -13.45
CA ALA A 343 -8.81 5.21 -14.34
C ALA A 343 -9.10 3.83 -13.72
N LEU A 344 -8.10 3.21 -13.08
CA LEU A 344 -8.31 1.93 -12.38
C LEU A 344 -9.34 2.03 -11.25
N LEU A 345 -9.38 3.17 -10.54
CA LEU A 345 -10.36 3.42 -9.48
C LEU A 345 -11.75 3.74 -10.03
N ASP A 346 -11.83 4.43 -11.18
CA ASP A 346 -13.09 4.83 -11.80
C ASP A 346 -13.78 3.67 -12.52
N GLU A 347 -13.02 2.73 -13.07
CA GLU A 347 -13.53 1.56 -13.80
C GLU A 347 -14.12 0.48 -12.87
N ARG A 348 -13.91 0.54 -11.55
CA ARG A 348 -14.35 -0.51 -10.61
C ARG A 348 -15.88 -0.67 -10.58
N ARG A 349 -16.32 -1.90 -10.45
CA ARG A 349 -17.73 -2.25 -10.26
C ARG A 349 -18.17 -1.92 -8.82
N ALA A 350 -19.12 -1.04 -8.66
CA ALA A 350 -19.76 -0.80 -7.37
C ALA A 350 -20.65 -2.00 -6.99
N LEU A 351 -20.45 -2.53 -5.78
CA LEU A 351 -21.19 -3.67 -5.26
C LEU A 351 -22.39 -3.24 -4.42
N THR A 352 -23.44 -4.05 -4.44
CA THR A 352 -24.47 -4.05 -3.40
C THR A 352 -23.93 -4.70 -2.12
N MET A 353 -24.58 -4.47 -0.96
CA MET A 353 -24.20 -5.15 0.29
C MET A 353 -24.24 -6.67 0.18
N ALA A 354 -25.25 -7.22 -0.51
CA ALA A 354 -25.38 -8.66 -0.69
C ALA A 354 -24.21 -9.24 -1.51
N GLU A 355 -23.80 -8.58 -2.59
CA GLU A 355 -22.66 -8.98 -3.42
C GLU A 355 -21.35 -8.87 -2.61
N TYR A 356 -21.16 -7.79 -1.87
CA TYR A 356 -20.00 -7.60 -1.00
C TYR A 356 -19.87 -8.70 0.04
N GLU A 357 -20.93 -8.95 0.81
CA GLU A 357 -20.91 -10.00 1.83
C GLU A 357 -20.73 -11.40 1.23
N ALA A 358 -21.27 -11.64 0.03
CA ALA A 358 -21.05 -12.89 -0.69
C ALA A 358 -19.57 -13.06 -1.07
N CYS A 359 -18.90 -12.00 -1.56
CA CYS A 359 -17.46 -12.02 -1.84
C CYS A 359 -16.64 -12.34 -0.59
N GLU A 360 -16.87 -11.61 0.51
CA GLU A 360 -16.12 -11.84 1.76
C GLU A 360 -16.32 -13.26 2.29
N ARG A 361 -17.56 -13.79 2.28
CA ARG A 361 -17.83 -15.18 2.69
C ARG A 361 -17.13 -16.20 1.78
N ALA A 362 -17.11 -15.98 0.47
CA ALA A 362 -16.44 -16.88 -0.47
C ALA A 362 -14.92 -16.88 -0.28
N ILE A 363 -14.32 -15.72 -0.03
CA ILE A 363 -12.90 -15.59 0.28
C ILE A 363 -12.55 -16.31 1.58
N HIS A 364 -13.33 -16.08 2.63
CA HIS A 364 -13.14 -16.77 3.91
C HIS A 364 -13.24 -18.31 3.77
N ALA A 365 -14.19 -18.80 2.98
CA ALA A 365 -14.35 -20.24 2.71
C ALA A 365 -13.15 -20.82 1.94
N ALA A 366 -12.45 -20.02 1.15
CA ALA A 366 -11.26 -20.44 0.40
C ALA A 366 -9.98 -20.50 1.25
N ILE A 367 -9.96 -19.82 2.41
CA ILE A 367 -8.79 -19.81 3.31
C ILE A 367 -8.53 -21.25 3.81
N CYS A 368 -7.33 -21.75 3.56
CA CYS A 368 -6.91 -23.12 3.94
C CYS A 368 -7.74 -24.25 3.35
N ALA A 369 -8.64 -23.99 2.41
CA ALA A 369 -9.44 -25.03 1.78
C ALA A 369 -8.55 -26.02 1.00
N ARG A 370 -8.72 -27.33 1.27
CA ARG A 370 -8.00 -28.36 0.55
C ARG A 370 -8.37 -28.40 -0.94
N ASP A 371 -9.66 -28.37 -1.20
CA ASP A 371 -10.25 -28.37 -2.53
C ASP A 371 -11.27 -27.23 -2.60
N HIS A 372 -11.10 -26.33 -3.54
CA HIS A 372 -11.94 -25.15 -3.76
C HIS A 372 -11.98 -24.83 -5.24
N GLU A 373 -13.15 -24.56 -5.77
CA GLU A 373 -13.35 -24.01 -7.11
C GLU A 373 -13.83 -22.57 -7.00
N THR A 374 -13.11 -21.66 -7.65
CA THR A 374 -13.42 -20.23 -7.57
C THR A 374 -14.68 -19.90 -8.34
N PRO A 375 -15.72 -19.32 -7.71
CA PRO A 375 -16.92 -18.89 -8.41
C PRO A 375 -16.64 -17.60 -9.21
N LEU A 376 -16.67 -17.70 -10.54
CA LEU A 376 -16.46 -16.54 -11.42
C LEU A 376 -17.70 -15.64 -11.54
N ASP A 377 -18.89 -16.21 -11.34
CA ASP A 377 -20.18 -15.54 -11.56
C ASP A 377 -20.84 -15.05 -10.26
N LEU A 378 -20.11 -15.06 -9.13
CA LEU A 378 -20.66 -14.65 -7.83
C LEU A 378 -21.17 -13.21 -7.86
N VAL A 379 -20.47 -12.35 -8.58
CA VAL A 379 -20.92 -10.99 -8.92
C VAL A 379 -21.19 -10.97 -10.44
N PRO A 380 -22.46 -10.91 -10.87
CA PRO A 380 -22.81 -11.02 -12.28
C PRO A 380 -22.09 -10.01 -13.16
N GLY A 381 -21.43 -10.49 -14.20
CA GLY A 381 -20.74 -9.68 -15.20
C GLY A 381 -19.41 -9.06 -14.77
N LEU A 382 -19.00 -9.18 -13.49
CA LEU A 382 -17.74 -8.60 -13.00
C LEU A 382 -16.52 -9.25 -13.69
N TYR A 383 -16.47 -10.58 -13.74
CA TYR A 383 -15.39 -11.30 -14.41
C TYR A 383 -15.32 -10.94 -15.89
N ASP A 384 -16.46 -10.95 -16.59
CA ASP A 384 -16.52 -10.67 -18.02
C ASP A 384 -16.08 -9.26 -18.37
N SER A 385 -16.50 -8.26 -17.60
CA SER A 385 -16.18 -6.86 -17.89
C SER A 385 -14.74 -6.46 -17.50
N HIS A 386 -14.13 -7.10 -16.49
CA HIS A 386 -12.85 -6.67 -15.93
C HIS A 386 -11.69 -7.65 -16.16
N TYR A 387 -11.98 -8.91 -16.47
CA TYR A 387 -10.94 -9.95 -16.59
C TYR A 387 -10.94 -10.66 -17.94
N ARG A 388 -12.08 -11.15 -18.42
CA ARG A 388 -12.13 -11.96 -19.65
C ARG A 388 -11.46 -11.27 -20.83
N GLY A 389 -10.41 -11.91 -21.38
CA GLY A 389 -9.62 -11.40 -22.50
C GLY A 389 -8.76 -10.16 -22.20
N ARG A 390 -8.54 -9.83 -20.92
CA ARG A 390 -7.74 -8.66 -20.54
C ARG A 390 -6.30 -9.00 -20.14
N GLY A 391 -5.90 -10.27 -20.17
CA GLY A 391 -4.57 -10.72 -19.81
C GLY A 391 -4.21 -10.47 -18.34
N ARG A 392 -5.20 -10.50 -17.46
CA ARG A 392 -5.04 -10.44 -16.02
C ARG A 392 -4.91 -11.85 -15.44
N LEU A 393 -4.06 -12.01 -14.43
CA LEU A 393 -3.97 -13.27 -13.70
C LEU A 393 -5.18 -13.44 -12.79
N VAL A 394 -5.76 -14.62 -12.78
CA VAL A 394 -6.91 -14.97 -11.93
C VAL A 394 -6.65 -16.25 -11.14
N PHE A 395 -7.17 -16.31 -9.92
CA PHE A 395 -7.17 -17.49 -9.06
C PHE A 395 -8.33 -18.41 -9.46
N ARG A 396 -8.03 -19.67 -9.78
CA ARG A 396 -9.01 -20.68 -10.23
C ARG A 396 -9.46 -21.63 -9.14
N GLY A 397 -8.71 -21.68 -8.03
CA GLY A 397 -9.03 -22.53 -6.91
C GLY A 397 -7.84 -23.35 -6.42
N THR A 398 -8.16 -24.34 -5.58
CA THR A 398 -7.19 -25.28 -5.00
C THR A 398 -7.61 -26.72 -5.28
N ARG A 399 -6.62 -27.59 -5.46
CA ARG A 399 -6.79 -29.04 -5.51
C ARG A 399 -5.71 -29.67 -4.64
N ASN A 400 -6.12 -30.41 -3.62
CA ASN A 400 -5.22 -30.97 -2.61
C ASN A 400 -4.22 -29.93 -2.08
N HIS A 401 -4.72 -28.72 -1.75
CA HIS A 401 -3.99 -27.52 -1.35
C HIS A 401 -3.12 -26.85 -2.45
N PHE A 402 -2.95 -27.44 -3.62
CA PHE A 402 -2.24 -26.80 -4.73
C PHE A 402 -3.12 -25.70 -5.36
N ARG A 403 -2.64 -24.47 -5.34
CA ARG A 403 -3.31 -23.32 -5.94
C ARG A 403 -3.09 -23.31 -7.45
N SER A 404 -4.14 -22.96 -8.19
CA SER A 404 -4.09 -22.82 -9.64
C SER A 404 -4.47 -21.42 -10.09
N TYR A 405 -3.74 -20.93 -11.07
CA TYR A 405 -3.93 -19.61 -11.66
C TYR A 405 -3.92 -19.71 -13.18
N GLU A 406 -4.66 -18.83 -13.83
CA GLU A 406 -4.65 -18.72 -15.30
C GLU A 406 -4.70 -17.27 -15.76
N TRP A 407 -4.29 -17.03 -17.00
CA TRP A 407 -4.46 -15.75 -17.66
C TRP A 407 -5.86 -15.63 -18.24
N SER A 408 -6.57 -14.53 -17.95
CA SER A 408 -7.93 -14.28 -18.43
C SER A 408 -7.99 -13.82 -19.88
#